data_468a04482ebb67b08544f7e6f4d32d1c
#
_entry.id   468a04482ebb67b08544f7e6f4d32d1c
#
_cell.length_a   1.000
_cell.length_b   1.000
_cell.length_c   1.000
_cell.angle_alpha   90.00
_cell.angle_beta   90.00
_cell.angle_gamma   90.00
#
_symmetry.space_group_name_H-M   'P 1'
#
loop_
_entity.id
_entity.type
_entity.pdbx_description
1 polymer ?
#
loop_
_entity_poly.entity_id
_entity_poly.type
_entity_poly.pdbx_seq_one_letter_code
_entity_poly.pdbx_strand_id
1 'polypeptide(L)'
;MTRPHLRRAAVLAALVGVLATGCTGSDGTPDSSKGTMRIHPTQQASSYVVPPCPKLPHQATVKGGLPDLTLPCLGGGRQVRLADLRGTPTVLNVWAAWCPPCAEEMPVLAAGMRRAGDRVRFFGVHYKAPEKYGERSAKDFGVAFPSVQDTDGDRTVLALRTTAPPQTLFYAADGTLAGRHPGAIRSAAELDGLVQQYLGVRL
;
A
#
# COMPACT_ATOMS: atom_id res chain seq x y z
N MET A 1 45.26 27.04 23.75
CA MET A 1 45.65 28.40 23.42
C MET A 1 44.92 28.74 22.11
N THR A 2 43.97 29.52 21.98
CA THR A 2 43.51 30.80 22.42
C THR A 2 41.99 30.96 22.08
N ARG A 3 41.17 31.33 23.05
CA ARG A 3 39.86 31.98 22.91
C ARG A 3 40.13 33.50 22.70
N PRO A 4 39.13 34.43 22.58
CA PRO A 4 37.69 34.39 22.22
C PRO A 4 37.34 35.60 21.28
N HIS A 5 36.06 35.80 20.93
CA HIS A 5 35.45 37.14 20.90
C HIS A 5 33.91 37.04 20.86
N LEU A 6 33.31 37.41 21.99
CA LEU A 6 31.94 37.90 22.14
C LEU A 6 31.79 39.23 21.41
N ARG A 7 30.70 39.48 20.73
CA ARG A 7 30.13 40.83 20.58
C ARG A 7 28.61 40.81 20.84
N ARG A 8 28.24 41.48 21.90
CA ARG A 8 26.89 41.94 22.26
C ARG A 8 26.62 43.28 21.56
N ALA A 9 25.36 43.49 21.13
CA ALA A 9 24.69 44.80 21.02
C ALA A 9 23.22 44.49 20.72
N ALA A 10 22.31 44.71 21.58
CA ALA A 10 21.66 45.91 22.09
C ALA A 10 20.37 46.26 21.29
N VAL A 11 19.26 45.90 21.84
CA VAL A 11 18.01 46.60 22.19
C VAL A 11 17.72 47.88 21.39
N LEU A 12 16.53 47.91 20.78
CA LEU A 12 15.73 49.12 20.64
C LEU A 12 14.23 48.73 20.59
N ALA A 13 13.54 49.13 21.64
CA ALA A 13 12.10 49.18 21.76
C ALA A 13 11.57 50.48 21.10
N ALA A 14 10.48 50.37 20.36
CA ALA A 14 9.68 51.52 19.96
C ALA A 14 8.19 51.21 20.20
N LEU A 15 7.67 51.80 21.24
CA LEU A 15 6.25 52.05 21.53
C LEU A 15 5.78 53.25 20.71
N VAL A 16 4.58 53.23 20.15
CA VAL A 16 3.62 54.29 19.79
C VAL A 16 2.51 53.62 18.99
N GLY A 17 1.22 53.72 19.16
CA GLY A 17 0.31 54.61 19.90
C GLY A 17 -1.08 54.26 19.44
N VAL A 18 -1.98 54.30 20.37
CA VAL A 18 -3.44 54.09 20.25
C VAL A 18 -4.06 55.23 19.46
N LEU A 19 -4.90 54.93 18.45
CA LEU A 19 -5.98 55.82 18.03
C LEU A 19 -7.26 55.05 17.85
N ALA A 20 -8.17 55.20 18.80
CA ALA A 20 -9.56 54.83 18.73
C ALA A 20 -10.32 55.86 17.88
N THR A 21 -11.00 55.43 16.83
CA THR A 21 -12.11 56.19 16.25
C THR A 21 -13.35 55.30 16.23
N GLY A 22 -14.30 55.69 17.08
CA GLY A 22 -15.65 55.14 17.09
C GLY A 22 -16.42 55.63 15.87
N CYS A 23 -17.26 54.76 15.32
CA CYS A 23 -18.41 55.12 14.52
C CYS A 23 -19.64 54.44 15.08
N THR A 24 -20.58 55.26 15.42
CA THR A 24 -21.93 55.01 15.91
C THR A 24 -22.85 54.42 14.87
N GLY A 25 -23.65 53.44 15.29
CA GLY A 25 -25.07 53.35 14.99
C GLY A 25 -25.52 52.79 13.64
N SER A 26 -26.13 51.62 13.74
CA SER A 26 -27.45 51.40 13.14
C SER A 26 -28.01 50.08 13.69
N ASP A 27 -29.16 50.27 14.33
CA ASP A 27 -30.02 49.18 14.77
C ASP A 27 -30.49 48.37 13.53
N GLY A 28 -29.97 47.15 13.42
CA GLY A 28 -30.43 46.16 12.47
C GLY A 28 -30.74 44.89 13.28
N THR A 29 -32.04 44.65 13.50
CA THR A 29 -32.55 43.39 14.04
C THR A 29 -31.91 42.19 13.33
N PRO A 30 -31.37 41.23 14.07
CA PRO A 30 -30.89 39.99 13.43
C PRO A 30 -32.10 39.13 13.03
N ASP A 31 -32.36 39.08 11.75
CA ASP A 31 -33.22 38.06 11.12
C ASP A 31 -32.58 36.69 11.40
N SER A 32 -33.23 35.96 12.30
CA SER A 32 -32.88 34.56 12.62
C SER A 32 -33.33 33.62 11.50
N SER A 33 -32.83 33.83 10.32
CA SER A 33 -32.87 32.75 9.30
C SER A 33 -31.75 31.78 9.63
N LYS A 34 -32.12 30.71 10.34
CA LYS A 34 -31.33 29.49 10.52
C LYS A 34 -30.95 28.97 9.15
N GLY A 35 -29.88 29.45 8.61
CA GLY A 35 -29.15 28.82 7.52
C GLY A 35 -28.62 27.48 8.02
N THR A 36 -29.44 26.45 7.94
CA THR A 36 -29.00 25.09 8.14
C THR A 36 -27.96 24.81 7.04
N MET A 37 -26.69 24.96 7.38
CA MET A 37 -25.56 24.54 6.56
C MET A 37 -25.74 23.04 6.34
N ARG A 38 -26.43 22.69 5.26
CA ARG A 38 -26.50 21.31 4.78
C ARG A 38 -25.10 20.94 4.36
N ILE A 39 -24.35 20.36 5.29
CA ILE A 39 -23.17 19.58 4.96
C ILE A 39 -23.70 18.43 4.11
N HIS A 40 -23.57 18.54 2.80
CA HIS A 40 -23.75 17.40 1.93
C HIS A 40 -22.57 16.47 2.18
N PRO A 41 -22.73 15.31 2.80
CA PRO A 41 -21.71 14.29 2.80
C PRO A 41 -21.76 13.62 1.43
N THR A 42 -21.23 14.29 0.40
CA THR A 42 -20.86 13.60 -0.84
C THR A 42 -19.52 12.90 -0.62
N GLN A 43 -19.41 12.18 0.47
CA GLN A 43 -18.51 11.05 0.53
C GLN A 43 -19.30 9.89 -0.07
N GLN A 44 -19.18 9.71 -1.38
CA GLN A 44 -19.32 8.39 -1.95
C GLN A 44 -18.34 7.52 -1.16
N ALA A 45 -18.86 6.78 -0.18
CA ALA A 45 -18.16 5.71 0.46
C ALA A 45 -17.78 4.77 -0.69
N SER A 46 -16.55 4.90 -1.19
CA SER A 46 -15.99 3.95 -2.14
C SER A 46 -16.19 2.59 -1.51
N SER A 47 -17.05 1.77 -2.11
CA SER A 47 -17.32 0.40 -1.66
C SER A 47 -16.10 -0.45 -2.03
N TYR A 48 -14.97 -0.17 -1.36
CA TYR A 48 -13.79 -1.01 -1.52
C TYR A 48 -14.12 -2.41 -1.00
N VAL A 49 -13.93 -3.37 -1.84
CA VAL A 49 -14.01 -4.79 -1.49
C VAL A 49 -12.61 -5.36 -1.68
N VAL A 50 -12.13 -6.12 -0.70
CA VAL A 50 -10.88 -6.86 -0.86
C VAL A 50 -11.01 -7.76 -2.09
N PRO A 51 -10.08 -7.70 -3.06
CA PRO A 51 -10.17 -8.51 -4.25
C PRO A 51 -10.25 -10.00 -3.93
N PRO A 52 -11.29 -10.73 -4.39
CA PRO A 52 -11.47 -12.14 -4.06
C PRO A 52 -10.36 -12.98 -4.70
N CYS A 53 -9.93 -14.01 -3.98
CA CYS A 53 -8.95 -14.93 -4.54
C CYS A 53 -9.56 -15.78 -5.66
N PRO A 54 -8.81 -16.03 -6.74
CA PRO A 54 -9.27 -16.84 -7.85
C PRO A 54 -9.41 -18.32 -7.46
N LYS A 55 -10.31 -19.02 -8.13
CA LYS A 55 -10.32 -20.50 -8.12
C LYS A 55 -9.25 -20.96 -9.12
N LEU A 56 -8.26 -21.67 -8.63
CA LEU A 56 -7.13 -22.13 -9.42
C LEU A 56 -7.17 -23.66 -9.57
N PRO A 57 -6.74 -24.21 -10.72
CA PRO A 57 -6.56 -25.64 -10.87
C PRO A 57 -5.37 -26.11 -10.03
N HIS A 58 -5.45 -27.31 -9.50
CA HIS A 58 -4.35 -27.90 -8.75
C HIS A 58 -3.13 -28.14 -9.66
N GLN A 59 -1.96 -27.69 -9.23
CA GLN A 59 -0.70 -27.78 -9.97
C GLN A 59 0.35 -28.56 -9.21
N ALA A 60 1.19 -29.31 -9.90
CA ALA A 60 2.36 -29.92 -9.31
C ALA A 60 3.37 -28.84 -8.84
N THR A 61 4.05 -29.09 -7.74
CA THR A 61 5.15 -28.21 -7.27
C THR A 61 6.36 -28.31 -8.18
N VAL A 62 7.13 -27.24 -8.24
CA VAL A 62 8.40 -27.18 -8.97
C VAL A 62 9.51 -26.89 -7.98
N LYS A 63 10.63 -27.60 -8.11
CA LYS A 63 11.80 -27.39 -7.24
C LYS A 63 12.30 -25.95 -7.40
N GLY A 64 12.39 -25.23 -6.27
CA GLY A 64 12.83 -23.82 -6.26
C GLY A 64 11.77 -22.82 -6.75
N GLY A 65 10.53 -23.27 -6.96
CA GLY A 65 9.43 -22.43 -7.43
C GLY A 65 8.42 -22.05 -6.34
N LEU A 66 7.20 -21.76 -6.80
CA LEU A 66 6.06 -21.48 -5.93
C LEU A 66 5.88 -22.60 -4.89
N PRO A 67 5.86 -22.29 -3.59
CA PRO A 67 5.86 -23.30 -2.54
C PRO A 67 4.50 -24.00 -2.40
N ASP A 68 4.54 -25.19 -1.83
CA ASP A 68 3.35 -25.91 -1.35
C ASP A 68 2.88 -25.32 -0.03
N LEU A 69 2.40 -24.09 -0.12
CA LEU A 69 1.89 -23.32 1.01
C LEU A 69 0.45 -22.93 0.75
N THR A 70 -0.45 -23.42 1.59
CA THR A 70 -1.87 -23.09 1.53
C THR A 70 -2.22 -22.10 2.64
N LEU A 71 -2.79 -20.95 2.25
CA LEU A 71 -3.17 -19.87 3.14
C LEU A 71 -4.61 -19.43 2.87
N PRO A 72 -5.33 -18.91 3.89
CA PRO A 72 -6.65 -18.32 3.69
C PRO A 72 -6.56 -17.07 2.82
N CYS A 73 -7.57 -16.85 1.98
CA CYS A 73 -7.73 -15.61 1.25
C CYS A 73 -8.01 -14.46 2.21
N LEU A 74 -7.35 -13.33 2.03
CA LEU A 74 -7.68 -12.11 2.74
C LEU A 74 -9.10 -11.65 2.34
N GLY A 75 -9.93 -11.32 3.32
CA GLY A 75 -11.36 -11.06 3.10
C GLY A 75 -12.22 -12.32 3.11
N GLY A 76 -11.64 -13.46 3.48
CA GLY A 76 -12.36 -14.70 3.72
C GLY A 76 -12.64 -15.55 2.48
N GLY A 77 -13.46 -16.59 2.70
CA GLY A 77 -13.94 -17.48 1.65
C GLY A 77 -13.06 -18.72 1.47
N ARG A 78 -12.11 -18.71 0.55
CA ARG A 78 -11.35 -19.90 0.17
C ARG A 78 -9.93 -19.93 0.70
N GLN A 79 -9.36 -21.13 0.69
CA GLN A 79 -7.93 -21.35 0.82
C GLN A 79 -7.28 -21.27 -0.56
N VAL A 80 -6.07 -20.71 -0.64
CA VAL A 80 -5.27 -20.69 -1.86
C VAL A 80 -3.92 -21.32 -1.59
N ARG A 81 -3.57 -22.28 -2.41
CA ARG A 81 -2.27 -22.90 -2.44
C ARG A 81 -1.38 -22.16 -3.42
N LEU A 82 -0.24 -21.64 -2.97
CA LEU A 82 0.61 -20.78 -3.81
C LEU A 82 1.15 -21.51 -5.05
N ALA A 83 1.43 -22.80 -4.95
CA ALA A 83 1.83 -23.61 -6.11
C ALA A 83 0.80 -23.62 -7.24
N ASP A 84 -0.47 -23.40 -6.93
CA ASP A 84 -1.56 -23.37 -7.93
C ASP A 84 -1.61 -22.05 -8.73
N LEU A 85 -0.76 -21.04 -8.38
CA LEU A 85 -0.59 -19.81 -9.18
C LEU A 85 0.17 -20.05 -10.51
N ARG A 86 0.74 -21.22 -10.75
CA ARG A 86 1.38 -21.58 -12.01
C ARG A 86 0.45 -21.39 -13.22
N GLY A 87 1.04 -21.32 -14.41
CA GLY A 87 0.36 -21.13 -15.68
C GLY A 87 0.35 -19.70 -16.20
N THR A 88 0.60 -18.73 -15.32
CA THR A 88 0.74 -17.30 -15.67
C THR A 88 1.95 -16.74 -14.94
N PRO A 89 2.82 -15.95 -15.61
CA PRO A 89 3.88 -15.21 -14.93
C PRO A 89 3.28 -14.41 -13.75
N THR A 90 3.90 -14.48 -12.57
CA THR A 90 3.30 -13.94 -11.36
C THR A 90 4.24 -12.99 -10.63
N VAL A 91 3.75 -11.80 -10.31
CA VAL A 91 4.32 -10.85 -9.35
C VAL A 91 3.67 -11.14 -8.01
N LEU A 92 4.42 -11.72 -7.08
CA LEU A 92 3.98 -12.03 -5.71
C LEU A 92 4.57 -11.02 -4.75
N ASN A 93 3.73 -10.17 -4.17
CA ASN A 93 4.13 -9.13 -3.24
C ASN A 93 3.84 -9.55 -1.80
N VAL A 94 4.86 -9.50 -0.94
CA VAL A 94 4.72 -9.70 0.51
C VAL A 94 4.61 -8.33 1.19
N TRP A 95 3.49 -8.08 1.83
CA TRP A 95 3.16 -6.80 2.44
C TRP A 95 2.54 -6.97 3.84
N ALA A 96 2.53 -5.91 4.64
CA ALA A 96 1.94 -5.94 5.98
C ALA A 96 1.22 -4.64 6.34
N ALA A 97 0.22 -4.73 7.20
CA ALA A 97 -0.55 -3.59 7.72
C ALA A 97 0.30 -2.54 8.46
N TRP A 98 1.39 -2.97 9.07
CA TRP A 98 2.31 -2.14 9.85
C TRP A 98 3.53 -1.65 9.06
N CYS A 99 3.51 -1.78 7.72
CA CYS A 99 4.64 -1.50 6.83
C CYS A 99 4.39 -0.23 5.99
N PRO A 100 4.89 0.95 6.40
CA PRO A 100 4.68 2.18 5.63
C PRO A 100 5.21 2.11 4.19
N PRO A 101 6.40 1.55 3.90
CA PRO A 101 6.87 1.41 2.52
C PRO A 101 5.97 0.51 1.66
N CYS A 102 5.24 -0.43 2.27
CA CYS A 102 4.25 -1.23 1.54
C CYS A 102 3.08 -0.37 1.06
N ALA A 103 2.62 0.59 1.87
CA ALA A 103 1.56 1.52 1.46
C ALA A 103 2.00 2.39 0.28
N GLU A 104 3.27 2.83 0.28
CA GLU A 104 3.83 3.68 -0.78
C GLU A 104 3.91 2.96 -2.14
N GLU A 105 4.18 1.65 -2.17
CA GLU A 105 4.30 0.89 -3.42
C GLU A 105 2.95 0.44 -4.02
N MET A 106 1.88 0.34 -3.22
CA MET A 106 0.60 -0.21 -3.69
C MET A 106 0.01 0.50 -4.91
N PRO A 107 0.04 1.85 -5.03
CA PRO A 107 -0.44 2.52 -6.24
C PRO A 107 0.36 2.13 -7.50
N VAL A 108 1.67 1.89 -7.37
CA VAL A 108 2.54 1.47 -8.47
C VAL A 108 2.17 0.06 -8.92
N LEU A 109 2.02 -0.87 -7.95
CA LEU A 109 1.62 -2.25 -8.24
C LEU A 109 0.22 -2.32 -8.85
N ALA A 110 -0.74 -1.55 -8.31
CA ALA A 110 -2.09 -1.48 -8.85
C ALA A 110 -2.13 -0.96 -10.30
N ALA A 111 -1.33 0.07 -10.61
CA ALA A 111 -1.21 0.58 -11.97
C ALA A 111 -0.54 -0.45 -12.91
N GLY A 112 0.51 -1.12 -12.42
CA GLY A 112 1.18 -2.20 -13.16
C GLY A 112 0.24 -3.36 -13.48
N MET A 113 -0.56 -3.80 -12.50
CA MET A 113 -1.57 -4.84 -12.69
C MET A 113 -2.56 -4.49 -13.80
N ARG A 114 -3.07 -3.24 -13.82
CA ARG A 114 -4.00 -2.80 -14.89
C ARG A 114 -3.35 -2.82 -16.27
N ARG A 115 -2.07 -2.41 -16.38
CA ARG A 115 -1.33 -2.46 -17.66
C ARG A 115 -1.01 -3.87 -18.07
N ALA A 116 -0.72 -4.75 -17.12
CA ALA A 116 -0.41 -6.15 -17.38
C ALA A 116 -1.62 -6.92 -17.96
N GLY A 117 -2.83 -6.62 -17.48
CA GLY A 117 -4.01 -7.42 -17.80
C GLY A 117 -3.79 -8.89 -17.44
N ASP A 118 -4.13 -9.80 -18.33
CA ASP A 118 -3.98 -11.25 -18.12
C ASP A 118 -2.57 -11.78 -18.40
N ARG A 119 -1.65 -10.92 -18.89
CA ARG A 119 -0.27 -11.33 -19.22
C ARG A 119 0.59 -11.61 -18.00
N VAL A 120 0.32 -10.93 -16.87
CA VAL A 120 1.03 -11.12 -15.61
C VAL A 120 0.01 -11.07 -14.47
N ARG A 121 0.04 -12.08 -13.63
CA ARG A 121 -0.76 -12.12 -12.41
C ARG A 121 -0.09 -11.31 -11.31
N PHE A 122 -0.86 -10.46 -10.64
CA PHE A 122 -0.45 -9.83 -9.40
C PHE A 122 -1.17 -10.51 -8.25
N PHE A 123 -0.42 -10.89 -7.22
CA PHE A 123 -0.93 -11.61 -6.07
C PHE A 123 -0.20 -11.17 -4.81
N GLY A 124 -0.88 -11.11 -3.66
CA GLY A 124 -0.30 -10.65 -2.41
C GLY A 124 -0.24 -11.72 -1.34
N VAL A 125 0.70 -11.56 -0.41
CA VAL A 125 0.72 -12.24 0.88
C VAL A 125 0.72 -11.18 1.96
N HIS A 126 -0.39 -11.07 2.69
CA HIS A 126 -0.48 -10.24 3.89
C HIS A 126 0.22 -10.95 5.04
N TYR A 127 1.27 -10.32 5.54
CA TYR A 127 2.26 -10.94 6.41
C TYR A 127 2.16 -10.42 7.84
N LYS A 128 2.15 -11.36 8.80
CA LYS A 128 2.32 -11.11 10.24
C LYS A 128 1.43 -10.00 10.80
N ALA A 129 0.13 -10.13 10.58
CA ALA A 129 -0.89 -9.27 11.18
C ALA A 129 -2.25 -9.97 11.22
N PRO A 130 -3.07 -9.73 12.25
CA PRO A 130 -4.43 -10.24 12.32
C PRO A 130 -5.28 -9.84 11.12
N GLU A 131 -6.19 -10.72 10.69
CA GLU A 131 -7.04 -10.57 9.50
C GLU A 131 -7.76 -9.23 9.43
N LYS A 132 -8.39 -8.81 10.53
CA LYS A 132 -9.10 -7.52 10.62
C LYS A 132 -8.25 -6.29 10.27
N TYR A 133 -6.94 -6.36 10.49
CA TYR A 133 -6.02 -5.29 10.08
C TYR A 133 -5.64 -5.40 8.62
N GLY A 134 -5.60 -6.63 8.08
CA GLY A 134 -5.31 -6.86 6.67
C GLY A 134 -6.36 -6.28 5.74
N GLU A 135 -7.64 -6.52 6.01
CA GLU A 135 -8.75 -5.96 5.22
C GLU A 135 -8.77 -4.44 5.27
N ARG A 136 -8.62 -3.88 6.48
CA ARG A 136 -8.57 -2.43 6.65
C ARG A 136 -7.40 -1.82 5.90
N SER A 137 -6.21 -2.37 6.09
CA SER A 137 -5.00 -1.86 5.42
C SER A 137 -5.03 -2.08 3.92
N ALA A 138 -5.63 -3.19 3.44
CA ALA A 138 -5.86 -3.38 2.02
C ALA A 138 -6.68 -2.25 1.42
N LYS A 139 -7.72 -1.80 2.14
CA LYS A 139 -8.53 -0.63 1.76
C LYS A 139 -7.70 0.66 1.81
N ASP A 140 -7.03 0.90 2.94
CA ASP A 140 -6.30 2.15 3.20
C ASP A 140 -5.11 2.32 2.24
N PHE A 141 -4.47 1.22 1.84
CA PHE A 141 -3.35 1.21 0.89
C PHE A 141 -3.80 1.09 -0.57
N GLY A 142 -5.08 0.83 -0.83
CA GLY A 142 -5.59 0.64 -2.18
C GLY A 142 -5.07 -0.62 -2.87
N VAL A 143 -4.93 -1.73 -2.10
CA VAL A 143 -4.51 -3.03 -2.65
C VAL A 143 -5.51 -3.51 -3.70
N ALA A 144 -5.09 -3.60 -4.96
CA ALA A 144 -5.96 -3.88 -6.09
C ALA A 144 -5.92 -5.35 -6.55
N PHE A 145 -5.12 -6.20 -5.93
CA PHE A 145 -4.93 -7.60 -6.30
C PHE A 145 -5.30 -8.55 -5.16
N PRO A 146 -5.74 -9.78 -5.49
CA PRO A 146 -6.02 -10.81 -4.51
C PRO A 146 -4.83 -11.07 -3.59
N SER A 147 -5.08 -11.28 -2.33
CA SER A 147 -4.05 -11.58 -1.34
C SER A 147 -4.47 -12.72 -0.45
N VAL A 148 -3.51 -13.54 -0.03
CA VAL A 148 -3.67 -14.50 1.06
C VAL A 148 -3.09 -13.93 2.34
N GLN A 149 -3.41 -14.55 3.47
CA GLN A 149 -3.00 -14.08 4.77
C GLN A 149 -2.23 -15.12 5.56
N ASP A 150 -1.10 -14.70 6.13
CA ASP A 150 -0.33 -15.45 7.11
C ASP A 150 -0.22 -14.65 8.41
N THR A 151 -1.13 -14.92 9.34
CA THR A 151 -1.29 -14.14 10.58
C THR A 151 -0.02 -14.11 11.43
N ASP A 152 0.65 -15.24 11.55
CA ASP A 152 1.87 -15.39 12.35
C ASP A 152 3.13 -15.02 11.54
N GLY A 153 3.07 -15.15 10.23
CA GLY A 153 4.13 -14.86 9.29
C GLY A 153 5.19 -15.95 9.15
N ASP A 154 5.24 -16.93 10.06
CA ASP A 154 6.28 -17.94 10.09
C ASP A 154 6.24 -18.86 8.86
N ARG A 155 5.06 -19.18 8.37
CA ARG A 155 4.86 -20.02 7.19
C ARG A 155 5.37 -19.33 5.93
N THR A 156 5.12 -18.01 5.80
CA THR A 156 5.61 -17.18 4.70
C THR A 156 7.14 -17.07 4.74
N VAL A 157 7.72 -16.81 5.92
CA VAL A 157 9.18 -16.74 6.10
C VAL A 157 9.85 -18.02 5.64
N LEU A 158 9.37 -19.16 6.10
CA LEU A 158 9.95 -20.47 5.77
C LEU A 158 9.78 -20.80 4.28
N ALA A 159 8.57 -20.63 3.74
CA ALA A 159 8.25 -21.06 2.38
C ALA A 159 8.81 -20.12 1.29
N LEU A 160 8.73 -18.81 1.49
CA LEU A 160 9.20 -17.81 0.54
C LEU A 160 10.61 -17.31 0.83
N ARG A 161 11.22 -17.71 1.94
CA ARG A 161 12.53 -17.23 2.40
C ARG A 161 12.61 -15.71 2.42
N THR A 162 11.60 -15.09 2.99
CA THR A 162 11.48 -13.62 3.12
C THR A 162 11.64 -13.22 4.57
N THR A 163 12.37 -12.14 4.84
CA THR A 163 12.69 -11.71 6.20
C THR A 163 11.88 -10.51 6.66
N ALA A 164 11.44 -9.67 5.71
CA ALA A 164 10.67 -8.46 6.00
C ALA A 164 9.90 -7.96 4.78
N PRO A 165 8.71 -7.38 4.94
CA PRO A 165 7.99 -6.65 3.91
C PRO A 165 8.57 -5.21 3.74
N PRO A 166 8.41 -4.56 2.57
CA PRO A 166 7.89 -5.21 1.38
C PRO A 166 8.96 -6.04 0.68
N GLN A 167 8.53 -7.12 0.06
CA GLN A 167 9.36 -7.90 -0.84
C GLN A 167 8.52 -8.38 -2.01
N THR A 168 9.02 -8.20 -3.22
CA THR A 168 8.37 -8.69 -4.44
C THR A 168 9.15 -9.84 -5.04
N LEU A 169 8.46 -10.94 -5.30
CA LEU A 169 8.99 -12.14 -5.93
C LEU A 169 8.37 -12.30 -7.32
N PHE A 170 9.19 -12.66 -8.28
CA PHE A 170 8.80 -12.83 -9.67
C PHE A 170 8.89 -14.31 -10.03
N TYR A 171 7.75 -14.90 -10.40
CA TYR A 171 7.67 -16.30 -10.79
C TYR A 171 7.31 -16.42 -12.26
N ALA A 172 8.08 -17.20 -13.00
CA ALA A 172 7.78 -17.53 -14.38
C ALA A 172 6.47 -18.35 -14.49
N ALA A 173 5.93 -18.49 -15.69
CA ALA A 173 4.68 -19.21 -15.92
C ALA A 173 4.74 -20.69 -15.49
N ASP A 174 5.92 -21.30 -15.57
CA ASP A 174 6.15 -22.67 -15.10
C ASP A 174 6.21 -22.78 -13.56
N GLY A 175 6.13 -21.65 -12.85
CA GLY A 175 6.15 -21.55 -11.40
C GLY A 175 7.55 -21.45 -10.79
N THR A 176 8.63 -21.42 -11.59
CA THR A 176 9.99 -21.21 -11.07
C THR A 176 10.21 -19.78 -10.60
N LEU A 177 11.01 -19.61 -9.55
CA LEU A 177 11.40 -18.27 -9.07
C LEU A 177 12.43 -17.67 -10.04
N ALA A 178 12.04 -16.62 -10.76
CA ALA A 178 12.89 -15.91 -11.69
C ALA A 178 13.69 -14.78 -11.05
N GLY A 179 13.14 -14.14 -9.99
CA GLY A 179 13.83 -13.06 -9.31
C GLY A 179 13.16 -12.58 -8.05
N ARG A 180 13.86 -11.71 -7.32
CA ARG A 180 13.42 -11.05 -6.08
C ARG A 180 13.81 -9.59 -6.08
N HIS A 181 12.95 -8.76 -5.55
CA HIS A 181 13.23 -7.36 -5.25
C HIS A 181 12.92 -7.10 -3.76
N PRO A 182 13.94 -6.84 -2.94
CA PRO A 182 13.75 -6.42 -1.56
C PRO A 182 13.45 -4.92 -1.51
N GLY A 183 12.53 -4.52 -0.63
CA GLY A 183 12.10 -3.13 -0.49
C GLY A 183 10.98 -2.73 -1.45
N ALA A 184 10.54 -1.47 -1.30
CA ALA A 184 9.41 -0.94 -2.06
C ALA A 184 9.77 -0.60 -3.51
N ILE A 185 8.92 -0.97 -4.44
CA ILE A 185 8.98 -0.53 -5.84
C ILE A 185 8.36 0.86 -5.94
N ARG A 186 9.17 1.88 -6.29
CA ARG A 186 8.80 3.29 -6.13
C ARG A 186 8.27 3.96 -7.40
N SER A 187 8.42 3.32 -8.56
CA SER A 187 7.98 3.92 -9.82
C SER A 187 7.47 2.88 -10.82
N ALA A 188 6.64 3.34 -11.76
CA ALA A 188 6.19 2.50 -12.87
C ALA A 188 7.37 2.00 -13.72
N ALA A 189 8.35 2.85 -13.98
CA ALA A 189 9.54 2.46 -14.76
C ALA A 189 10.36 1.37 -14.07
N GLU A 190 10.50 1.43 -12.74
CA GLU A 190 11.16 0.38 -11.96
C GLU A 190 10.40 -0.94 -12.04
N LEU A 191 9.07 -0.93 -11.81
CA LEU A 191 8.25 -2.12 -11.93
C LEU A 191 8.32 -2.72 -13.34
N ASP A 192 8.20 -1.89 -14.37
CA ASP A 192 8.26 -2.32 -15.77
C ASP A 192 9.63 -2.97 -16.09
N GLY A 193 10.72 -2.36 -15.61
CA GLY A 193 12.06 -2.92 -15.73
C GLY A 193 12.21 -4.29 -15.07
N LEU A 194 11.73 -4.43 -13.82
CA LEU A 194 11.77 -5.70 -13.08
C LEU A 194 10.92 -6.79 -13.75
N VAL A 195 9.71 -6.46 -14.20
CA VAL A 195 8.84 -7.41 -14.90
C VAL A 195 9.44 -7.83 -16.24
N GLN A 196 10.00 -6.89 -17.00
CA GLN A 196 10.70 -7.22 -18.25
C GLN A 196 11.94 -8.10 -17.98
N GLN A 197 12.73 -7.76 -16.95
CA GLN A 197 13.96 -8.46 -16.60
C GLN A 197 13.69 -9.91 -16.17
N TYR A 198 12.72 -10.10 -15.27
CA TYR A 198 12.50 -11.41 -14.65
C TYR A 198 11.45 -12.26 -15.36
N LEU A 199 10.45 -11.64 -15.97
CA LEU A 199 9.33 -12.36 -16.56
C LEU A 199 9.29 -12.27 -18.09
N GLY A 200 10.14 -11.43 -18.71
CA GLY A 200 10.17 -11.24 -20.15
C GLY A 200 8.93 -10.50 -20.71
N VAL A 201 8.12 -9.91 -19.86
CA VAL A 201 6.87 -9.24 -20.24
C VAL A 201 7.00 -7.72 -20.13
N ARG A 202 6.53 -6.99 -21.13
CA ARG A 202 6.39 -5.52 -21.09
C ARG A 202 5.01 -5.17 -20.53
N LEU A 203 4.97 -4.29 -19.54
CA LEU A 203 3.70 -3.79 -18.97
C LEU A 203 3.09 -2.64 -19.76
#